data_c1bb5aecff41dbeab5edab5ddcc0fb61
#
_entry.id   c1bb5aecff41dbeab5edab5ddcc0fb61
#
_cell.length_a   1.000
_cell.length_b   1.000
_cell.length_c   1.000
_cell.angle_alpha   90.00
_cell.angle_beta   90.00
_cell.angle_gamma   90.00
#
_symmetry.space_group_name_H-M   'P 1'
#
loop_
_entity.id
_entity.type
_entity.pdbx_description
1 polymer ?
#
loop_
_entity_poly.entity_id
_entity_poly.type
_entity_poly.pdbx_seq_one_letter_code
_entity_poly.pdbx_strand_id
1 'polypeptide(L)'
;MVFKTNTDGAAQVVMSVHEHQRLSVHDFTHASDFNWLMAQELPVFSIKRQRGQWQLKVGHYIGVILLPSHITLEILPKTLAHTVGEKSKTSPLASDSHFEHAHFDNIVQTRQWVEQMLSTLINANDDQLPALKKFGQASANLTPLPVAGVPISQWLLEQFLQLLSRHQPSQHYQTTVENQASLQGKLRIKEQLRDNSHQPHKFVSEVSTLSTQMLSNRLIKSALQLVEPLLTAPLLPKYWLAWRSIMALSPHEYQQLDSLYISAKQQLSQQPVGRQQRQASQQLLAFAYWLLKTQAATMPTGNIISSHQKSGHQSDLSHSAPIRLCLLLNMNLAFEQWASLSIANYFAQSQDHYLPLYQAQHVWLKDHLGQAQLSMRPDLLIYRQASEQGGASRSNEKGATCYCSHVIDIKWKLLAKAGDISASDAYQLSSY
;
A
#
# COMPACT_ATOMS: atom_id res chain seq x y z
N MET A 1 7.08 22.59 8.57
CA MET A 1 7.74 23.41 7.53
C MET A 1 7.10 23.05 6.19
N VAL A 2 6.56 24.03 5.46
CA VAL A 2 5.82 23.78 4.21
C VAL A 2 6.80 23.94 3.05
N PHE A 3 7.09 22.85 2.34
CA PHE A 3 7.93 22.88 1.15
C PHE A 3 7.04 23.02 -0.10
N LYS A 4 7.32 24.02 -0.92
CA LYS A 4 6.75 24.14 -2.27
C LYS A 4 7.70 23.45 -3.23
N THR A 5 7.35 22.24 -3.70
CA THR A 5 8.09 21.62 -4.80
C THR A 5 7.54 22.15 -6.13
N ASN A 6 8.32 22.96 -6.82
CA ASN A 6 8.05 23.36 -8.20
C ASN A 6 8.49 22.22 -9.12
N THR A 7 7.55 21.44 -9.60
CA THR A 7 7.70 20.66 -10.84
C THR A 7 6.74 21.25 -11.86
N ASP A 8 7.20 21.40 -13.08
CA ASP A 8 6.49 22.08 -14.20
C ASP A 8 5.00 21.71 -14.26
N GLY A 9 4.14 22.67 -13.85
CA GLY A 9 2.74 22.65 -14.22
C GLY A 9 1.65 22.65 -13.15
N ALA A 10 1.92 22.48 -11.88
CA ALA A 10 1.09 22.88 -10.72
C ALA A 10 1.79 22.42 -9.43
N ALA A 11 2.21 23.37 -8.63
CA ALA A 11 2.92 23.10 -7.38
C ALA A 11 1.99 22.41 -6.38
N GLN A 12 2.14 21.09 -6.20
CA GLN A 12 1.53 20.41 -5.08
C GLN A 12 2.25 20.87 -3.82
N VAL A 13 1.51 21.49 -2.89
CA VAL A 13 2.06 21.91 -1.61
C VAL A 13 2.13 20.70 -0.71
N VAL A 14 3.34 20.36 -0.24
CA VAL A 14 3.57 19.22 0.64
C VAL A 14 4.09 19.69 1.98
N MET A 15 3.46 19.22 3.05
CA MET A 15 3.89 19.39 4.43
C MET A 15 4.49 18.08 4.91
N SER A 16 5.82 18.02 5.07
CA SER A 16 6.50 16.81 5.55
C SER A 16 6.67 16.85 7.07
N VAL A 17 6.32 15.74 7.71
CA VAL A 17 6.45 15.50 9.15
C VAL A 17 7.09 14.14 9.39
N HIS A 18 7.63 13.90 10.58
CA HIS A 18 8.27 12.62 10.92
C HIS A 18 7.47 11.84 11.96
N GLU A 19 7.72 10.54 12.02
CA GLU A 19 7.24 9.70 13.12
C GLU A 19 7.58 10.35 14.48
N HIS A 20 6.65 10.22 15.42
CA HIS A 20 6.74 10.75 16.79
C HIS A 20 6.78 12.26 16.93
N GLN A 21 6.78 13.00 15.84
CA GLN A 21 6.67 14.47 15.86
C GLN A 21 5.35 14.90 16.50
N ARG A 22 5.37 15.98 17.24
CA ARG A 22 4.18 16.62 17.81
C ARG A 22 3.81 17.80 16.94
N LEU A 23 2.54 17.82 16.56
CA LEU A 23 1.98 18.85 15.71
C LEU A 23 0.95 19.65 16.52
N SER A 24 1.02 20.96 16.40
CA SER A 24 0.07 21.91 16.95
C SER A 24 -0.65 22.66 15.83
N VAL A 25 -1.67 23.43 16.15
CA VAL A 25 -2.38 24.24 15.15
C VAL A 25 -1.45 25.20 14.39
N HIS A 26 -0.36 25.65 15.04
CA HIS A 26 0.60 26.59 14.46
C HIS A 26 1.53 25.99 13.41
N ASP A 27 1.61 24.65 13.36
CA ASP A 27 2.42 23.94 12.36
C ASP A 27 1.70 23.85 11.01
N PHE A 28 0.38 24.09 10.98
CA PHE A 28 -0.44 24.04 9.77
C PHE A 28 -0.64 25.41 9.15
N THR A 29 -0.64 25.48 7.82
CA THR A 29 -0.97 26.71 7.08
C THR A 29 -2.41 27.15 7.35
N HIS A 30 -3.32 26.19 7.51
CA HIS A 30 -4.73 26.40 7.81
C HIS A 30 -5.11 25.70 9.11
N ALA A 31 -5.61 26.43 10.08
CA ALA A 31 -6.07 25.87 11.36
C ALA A 31 -7.21 24.86 11.18
N SER A 32 -8.00 24.99 10.10
CA SER A 32 -9.06 24.05 9.72
C SER A 32 -8.54 22.63 9.47
N ASP A 33 -7.34 22.50 8.90
CA ASP A 33 -6.73 21.19 8.62
C ASP A 33 -6.36 20.45 9.90
N PHE A 34 -5.82 21.16 10.89
CA PHE A 34 -5.53 20.58 12.20
C PHE A 34 -6.80 20.11 12.91
N ASN A 35 -7.86 20.93 12.92
CA ASN A 35 -9.14 20.58 13.53
C ASN A 35 -9.79 19.41 12.81
N TRP A 36 -9.70 19.37 11.48
CA TRP A 36 -10.19 18.25 10.68
C TRP A 36 -9.46 16.95 11.02
N LEU A 37 -8.11 16.96 11.10
CA LEU A 37 -7.33 15.77 11.49
C LEU A 37 -7.71 15.27 12.88
N MET A 38 -7.97 16.16 13.83
CA MET A 38 -8.44 15.79 15.17
C MET A 38 -9.80 15.10 15.14
N ALA A 39 -10.70 15.54 14.26
CA ALA A 39 -12.05 14.99 14.14
C ALA A 39 -12.09 13.63 13.43
N GLN A 40 -11.07 13.28 12.61
CA GLN A 40 -11.04 12.03 11.85
C GLN A 40 -10.64 10.80 12.69
N GLU A 41 -10.08 10.97 13.88
CA GLU A 41 -9.63 9.88 14.77
C GLU A 41 -8.74 8.83 14.08
N LEU A 42 -7.86 9.30 13.17
CA LEU A 42 -7.00 8.42 12.42
C LEU A 42 -6.02 7.68 13.33
N PRO A 43 -5.76 6.37 13.11
CA PRO A 43 -4.88 5.55 13.96
C PRO A 43 -3.43 6.04 13.99
N VAL A 44 -3.05 6.89 13.03
CA VAL A 44 -1.72 7.48 12.94
C VAL A 44 -1.49 8.57 14.00
N PHE A 45 -2.54 9.16 14.56
CA PHE A 45 -2.40 10.25 15.51
C PHE A 45 -2.90 9.86 16.91
N SER A 46 -2.13 10.23 17.91
CA SER A 46 -2.60 10.25 19.29
C SER A 46 -2.82 11.71 19.72
N ILE A 47 -4.04 11.99 20.18
CA ILE A 47 -4.45 13.33 20.62
C ILE A 47 -4.03 13.51 22.07
N LYS A 48 -3.31 14.59 22.37
CA LYS A 48 -2.90 14.95 23.73
C LYS A 48 -3.14 16.44 23.96
N ARG A 49 -3.45 16.78 25.22
CA ARG A 49 -3.54 18.17 25.65
C ARG A 49 -2.33 18.52 26.51
N GLN A 50 -1.54 19.50 26.10
CA GLN A 50 -0.36 19.94 26.82
C GLN A 50 -0.41 21.45 27.02
N ARG A 51 -0.25 21.93 28.23
CA ARG A 51 -0.30 23.38 28.58
C ARG A 51 -1.54 24.10 28.03
N GLY A 52 -2.71 23.45 28.06
CA GLY A 52 -3.97 24.00 27.58
C GLY A 52 -4.18 23.89 26.04
N GLN A 53 -3.19 23.53 25.28
CA GLN A 53 -3.26 23.39 23.83
C GLN A 53 -3.38 21.92 23.39
N TRP A 54 -4.17 21.65 22.34
CA TRP A 54 -4.27 20.35 21.71
C TRP A 54 -3.07 20.08 20.83
N GLN A 55 -2.55 18.88 20.86
CA GLN A 55 -1.44 18.42 20.04
C GLN A 55 -1.78 17.04 19.47
N LEU A 56 -1.41 16.86 18.20
CA LEU A 56 -1.39 15.57 17.52
C LEU A 56 0.03 15.01 17.60
N LYS A 57 0.20 13.81 18.18
CA LYS A 57 1.48 13.11 18.11
C LYS A 57 1.38 12.04 17.03
N VAL A 58 2.28 12.11 16.04
CA VAL A 58 2.40 11.11 14.98
C VAL A 58 2.86 9.77 15.55
N GLY A 59 2.20 8.68 15.17
CA GLY A 59 2.53 7.31 15.57
C GLY A 59 3.59 6.67 14.66
N HIS A 60 3.61 5.34 14.64
CA HIS A 60 4.52 4.52 13.82
C HIS A 60 3.96 4.29 12.41
N TYR A 61 3.70 5.36 11.66
CA TYR A 61 3.16 5.29 10.32
C TYR A 61 3.96 6.16 9.37
N ILE A 62 4.04 5.71 8.12
CA ILE A 62 4.55 6.49 6.99
C ILE A 62 3.47 6.56 5.92
N GLY A 63 3.53 7.58 5.09
CA GLY A 63 2.59 7.71 3.96
C GLY A 63 2.10 9.12 3.75
N VAL A 64 0.89 9.23 3.19
CA VAL A 64 0.34 10.52 2.76
C VAL A 64 -1.13 10.65 3.11
N ILE A 65 -1.52 11.86 3.52
CA ILE A 65 -2.90 12.26 3.78
C ILE A 65 -3.17 13.55 3.00
N LEU A 66 -4.23 13.57 2.20
CA LEU A 66 -4.68 14.80 1.55
C LEU A 66 -5.59 15.57 2.49
N LEU A 67 -5.17 16.78 2.87
CA LEU A 67 -5.91 17.69 3.74
C LEU A 67 -7.04 18.39 2.96
N PRO A 68 -8.07 18.92 3.64
CA PRO A 68 -9.16 19.69 3.01
C PRO A 68 -8.67 20.92 2.22
N SER A 69 -7.59 21.55 2.64
CA SER A 69 -6.92 22.65 1.94
C SER A 69 -6.19 22.25 0.66
N HIS A 70 -6.24 20.97 0.24
CA HIS A 70 -5.46 20.39 -0.85
C HIS A 70 -3.95 20.37 -0.60
N ILE A 71 -3.49 20.60 0.62
CA ILE A 71 -2.12 20.34 1.04
C ILE A 71 -1.96 18.86 1.31
N THR A 72 -0.87 18.26 0.83
CA THR A 72 -0.56 16.87 1.13
C THR A 72 0.31 16.81 2.38
N LEU A 73 -0.19 16.19 3.44
CA LEU A 73 0.58 15.84 4.62
C LEU A 73 1.35 14.54 4.35
N GLU A 74 2.66 14.62 4.28
CA GLU A 74 3.57 13.51 4.09
C GLU A 74 4.20 13.12 5.43
N ILE A 75 4.10 11.86 5.80
CA ILE A 75 4.68 11.33 7.03
C ILE A 75 5.87 10.46 6.67
N LEU A 76 7.04 10.85 7.13
CA LEU A 76 8.32 10.20 6.89
C LEU A 76 8.79 9.43 8.13
N PRO A 77 9.60 8.37 7.97
CA PRO A 77 10.16 7.66 9.09
C PRO A 77 11.13 8.54 9.90
N LYS A 78 11.30 8.21 11.17
CA LYS A 78 12.33 8.82 12.01
C LYS A 78 13.71 8.42 11.49
N THR A 79 14.61 9.40 11.38
CA THR A 79 16.01 9.19 10.97
C THR A 79 16.96 9.75 12.02
N LEU A 80 18.20 9.24 12.05
CA LEU A 80 19.22 9.70 13.00
C LEU A 80 19.50 11.20 12.89
N ALA A 81 19.51 11.74 11.68
CA ALA A 81 19.79 13.14 11.44
C ALA A 81 18.72 14.08 12.05
N HIS A 82 17.45 13.65 12.11
CA HIS A 82 16.39 14.42 12.74
C HIS A 82 16.60 14.55 14.27
N THR A 83 17.09 13.51 14.93
CA THR A 83 17.31 13.53 16.39
C THR A 83 18.53 14.34 16.82
N VAL A 84 19.54 14.47 15.96
CA VAL A 84 20.70 15.32 16.22
C VAL A 84 20.31 16.80 16.16
N GLY A 85 19.44 17.19 15.23
CA GLY A 85 18.93 18.57 15.12
C GLY A 85 18.09 19.02 16.32
N GLU A 86 17.31 18.14 16.95
CA GLU A 86 16.50 18.51 18.13
C GLU A 86 17.32 18.74 19.41
N LYS A 87 18.48 18.07 19.54
CA LYS A 87 19.37 18.23 20.72
C LYS A 87 20.33 19.42 20.62
N SER A 88 20.51 19.99 19.44
CA SER A 88 21.48 21.08 19.22
C SER A 88 20.90 22.50 19.36
N LYS A 89 19.74 22.67 20.01
CA LYS A 89 19.10 23.97 20.28
C LYS A 89 19.86 24.88 21.27
N THR A 90 21.14 24.61 21.56
CA THR A 90 21.93 25.36 22.53
C THR A 90 23.10 26.18 21.94
N SER A 91 23.09 26.49 20.63
CA SER A 91 24.09 27.43 20.08
C SER A 91 23.47 28.39 19.08
N PRO A 92 23.38 29.72 19.39
CA PRO A 92 22.68 30.69 18.56
C PRO A 92 23.52 31.37 17.46
N LEU A 93 24.53 30.72 16.90
CA LEU A 93 25.48 31.37 15.96
C LEU A 93 25.89 30.50 14.76
N ALA A 94 24.93 29.78 14.13
CA ALA A 94 25.17 29.21 12.80
C ALA A 94 24.15 29.81 11.83
N SER A 95 24.62 30.28 10.67
CA SER A 95 23.77 30.93 9.66
C SER A 95 22.62 30.02 9.21
N ASP A 96 21.39 30.56 9.21
CA ASP A 96 20.14 29.85 8.90
C ASP A 96 20.16 29.04 7.59
N SER A 97 20.94 29.48 6.59
CA SER A 97 21.03 28.84 5.27
C SER A 97 21.67 27.43 5.31
N HIS A 98 22.66 27.18 6.14
CA HIS A 98 23.30 25.86 6.26
C HIS A 98 22.39 24.82 6.94
N PHE A 99 21.55 25.24 7.88
CA PHE A 99 20.59 24.37 8.54
C PHE A 99 19.43 23.98 7.60
N GLU A 100 18.95 24.89 6.77
CA GLU A 100 17.90 24.60 5.79
C GLU A 100 18.38 23.60 4.73
N HIS A 101 19.59 23.75 4.20
CA HIS A 101 20.15 22.82 3.23
C HIS A 101 20.37 21.42 3.82
N ALA A 102 20.96 21.30 5.00
CA ALA A 102 21.16 20.02 5.66
C ALA A 102 19.84 19.29 5.99
N HIS A 103 18.82 20.04 6.36
CA HIS A 103 17.47 19.47 6.60
C HIS A 103 16.80 19.02 5.31
N PHE A 104 16.95 19.76 4.21
CA PHE A 104 16.43 19.42 2.91
C PHE A 104 17.09 18.15 2.37
N ASP A 105 18.40 18.06 2.41
CA ASP A 105 19.17 16.88 1.97
C ASP A 105 18.75 15.62 2.74
N ASN A 106 18.47 15.77 4.03
CA ASN A 106 18.00 14.68 4.86
C ASN A 106 16.60 14.19 4.47
N ILE A 107 15.69 15.10 4.14
CA ILE A 107 14.35 14.73 3.65
C ILE A 107 14.45 14.00 2.31
N VAL A 108 15.28 14.48 1.39
CA VAL A 108 15.50 13.84 0.08
C VAL A 108 16.03 12.42 0.25
N GLN A 109 17.06 12.23 1.09
CA GLN A 109 17.61 10.90 1.39
C GLN A 109 16.58 9.98 2.05
N THR A 110 15.77 10.52 2.97
CA THR A 110 14.70 9.74 3.63
C THR A 110 13.64 9.29 2.62
N ARG A 111 13.23 10.17 1.71
CA ARG A 111 12.29 9.82 0.64
C ARG A 111 12.83 8.74 -0.28
N GLN A 112 14.09 8.85 -0.70
CA GLN A 112 14.77 7.83 -1.54
C GLN A 112 14.77 6.47 -0.86
N TRP A 113 15.08 6.43 0.43
CA TRP A 113 15.06 5.20 1.21
C TRP A 113 13.63 4.60 1.31
N VAL A 114 12.61 5.44 1.54
CA VAL A 114 11.21 5.01 1.56
C VAL A 114 10.77 4.48 0.19
N GLU A 115 11.13 5.15 -0.90
CA GLU A 115 10.86 4.68 -2.27
C GLU A 115 11.48 3.30 -2.52
N GLN A 116 12.75 3.11 -2.13
CA GLN A 116 13.44 1.83 -2.25
C GLN A 116 12.77 0.74 -1.43
N MET A 117 12.39 1.03 -0.18
CA MET A 117 11.69 0.10 0.70
C MET A 117 10.33 -0.30 0.09
N LEU A 118 9.51 0.68 -0.30
CA LEU A 118 8.19 0.43 -0.88
C LEU A 118 8.29 -0.32 -2.21
N SER A 119 9.25 0.04 -3.08
CA SER A 119 9.48 -0.67 -4.33
C SER A 119 9.84 -2.14 -4.09
N THR A 120 10.70 -2.42 -3.11
CA THR A 120 11.07 -3.80 -2.74
C THR A 120 9.86 -4.57 -2.23
N LEU A 121 9.06 -3.97 -1.34
CA LEU A 121 7.87 -4.61 -0.77
C LEU A 121 6.78 -4.88 -1.80
N ILE A 122 6.53 -3.91 -2.68
CA ILE A 122 5.49 -4.03 -3.71
C ILE A 122 5.92 -5.02 -4.82
N ASN A 123 7.21 -5.13 -5.11
CA ASN A 123 7.74 -6.03 -6.13
C ASN A 123 8.00 -7.46 -5.62
N ALA A 124 7.90 -7.71 -4.32
CA ALA A 124 8.11 -9.04 -3.75
C ALA A 124 7.10 -10.07 -4.26
N ASN A 125 7.55 -11.29 -4.57
CA ASN A 125 6.69 -12.37 -5.04
C ASN A 125 5.90 -13.02 -3.90
N ASP A 126 4.72 -13.56 -4.23
CA ASP A 126 3.81 -14.25 -3.30
C ASP A 126 4.47 -15.37 -2.51
N ASP A 127 5.43 -16.06 -3.13
CA ASP A 127 6.10 -17.21 -2.55
C ASP A 127 7.17 -16.83 -1.52
N GLN A 128 7.65 -15.58 -1.58
CA GLN A 128 8.74 -15.10 -0.72
C GLN A 128 8.27 -14.66 0.66
N LEU A 129 7.03 -14.19 0.79
CA LEU A 129 6.51 -13.70 2.07
C LEU A 129 5.00 -13.94 2.24
N PRO A 130 4.60 -15.11 2.79
CA PRO A 130 3.18 -15.37 3.11
C PRO A 130 2.56 -14.32 4.05
N ALA A 131 3.38 -13.65 4.86
CA ALA A 131 2.95 -12.61 5.78
C ALA A 131 2.69 -11.25 5.10
N LEU A 132 3.26 -10.99 3.93
CA LEU A 132 3.00 -9.79 3.12
C LEU A 132 1.58 -9.70 2.58
N LYS A 133 0.76 -10.75 2.70
CA LYS A 133 -0.67 -10.73 2.35
C LYS A 133 -1.43 -9.55 2.95
N LYS A 134 -0.90 -8.95 4.02
CA LYS A 134 -1.48 -7.75 4.65
C LYS A 134 -1.18 -6.46 3.90
N PHE A 135 -0.12 -6.39 3.06
CA PHE A 135 0.20 -5.22 2.26
C PHE A 135 -0.40 -5.24 0.85
N GLY A 136 -1.09 -6.33 0.45
CA GLY A 136 -1.60 -6.47 -0.90
C GLY A 136 -0.44 -6.52 -1.90
N GLN A 137 -0.07 -7.72 -2.30
CA GLN A 137 1.03 -7.91 -3.23
C GLN A 137 0.66 -7.36 -4.59
N ALA A 138 1.42 -6.39 -5.02
CA ALA A 138 1.46 -5.99 -6.41
C ALA A 138 2.78 -6.53 -6.95
N SER A 139 2.75 -7.56 -7.79
CA SER A 139 3.89 -7.92 -8.64
C SER A 139 4.07 -6.87 -9.76
N ALA A 140 4.02 -5.59 -9.35
CA ALA A 140 4.29 -4.46 -10.21
C ALA A 140 5.79 -4.25 -10.19
N ASN A 141 6.47 -4.45 -11.30
CA ASN A 141 7.86 -4.04 -11.43
C ASN A 141 7.91 -2.50 -11.41
N LEU A 142 7.92 -1.94 -10.20
CA LEU A 142 8.09 -0.51 -10.02
C LEU A 142 9.53 -0.15 -10.38
N THR A 143 9.68 0.87 -11.19
CA THR A 143 10.98 1.36 -11.61
C THR A 143 11.33 2.62 -10.83
N PRO A 144 12.60 2.82 -10.42
CA PRO A 144 13.02 4.07 -9.83
C PRO A 144 12.70 5.24 -10.76
N LEU A 145 12.24 6.36 -10.19
CA LEU A 145 12.02 7.59 -10.95
C LEU A 145 13.37 8.23 -11.31
N PRO A 146 13.45 8.95 -12.43
CA PRO A 146 14.67 9.65 -12.84
C PRO A 146 15.04 10.79 -11.88
N VAL A 147 14.08 11.35 -11.15
CA VAL A 147 14.29 12.37 -10.13
C VAL A 147 14.19 11.73 -8.76
N ALA A 148 15.26 11.74 -8.01
CA ALA A 148 15.33 11.15 -6.69
C ALA A 148 14.75 12.08 -5.61
N GLY A 149 14.09 11.51 -4.58
CA GLY A 149 13.60 12.24 -3.41
C GLY A 149 12.36 13.09 -3.65
N VAL A 150 11.55 12.76 -4.66
CA VAL A 150 10.22 13.34 -4.84
C VAL A 150 9.31 13.00 -3.66
N PRO A 151 8.26 13.80 -3.37
CA PRO A 151 7.26 13.44 -2.37
C PRO A 151 6.63 12.06 -2.64
N ILE A 152 6.33 11.31 -1.58
CA ILE A 152 5.74 9.96 -1.68
C ILE A 152 4.44 9.99 -2.51
N SER A 153 3.62 11.04 -2.34
CA SER A 153 2.38 11.22 -3.14
C SER A 153 2.64 11.31 -4.63
N GLN A 154 3.65 12.07 -5.02
CA GLN A 154 4.04 12.23 -6.42
C GLN A 154 4.64 10.93 -6.96
N TRP A 155 5.51 10.27 -6.20
CA TRP A 155 6.08 8.99 -6.60
C TRP A 155 4.99 7.93 -6.84
N LEU A 156 4.03 7.78 -5.93
CA LEU A 156 2.91 6.85 -6.08
C LEU A 156 2.07 7.17 -7.32
N LEU A 157 1.77 8.44 -7.53
CA LEU A 157 1.01 8.90 -8.69
C LEU A 157 1.73 8.58 -10.01
N GLU A 158 3.02 8.91 -10.12
CA GLU A 158 3.80 8.69 -11.33
C GLU A 158 3.93 7.19 -11.65
N GLN A 159 4.16 6.34 -10.64
CA GLN A 159 4.17 4.89 -10.81
C GLN A 159 2.83 4.37 -11.35
N PHE A 160 1.71 4.84 -10.76
CA PHE A 160 0.38 4.45 -11.22
C PHE A 160 0.11 4.88 -12.67
N LEU A 161 0.43 6.14 -13.00
CA LEU A 161 0.25 6.68 -14.35
C LEU A 161 1.15 6.00 -15.38
N GLN A 162 2.37 5.65 -15.02
CA GLN A 162 3.29 4.90 -15.89
C GLN A 162 2.72 3.50 -16.22
N LEU A 163 2.20 2.79 -15.22
CA LEU A 163 1.54 1.51 -15.46
C LEU A 163 0.25 1.68 -16.27
N LEU A 164 -0.55 2.70 -15.98
CA LEU A 164 -1.78 3.00 -16.69
C LEU A 164 -1.55 3.34 -18.16
N SER A 165 -0.45 4.05 -18.50
CA SER A 165 -0.11 4.44 -19.87
C SER A 165 0.21 3.25 -20.78
N ARG A 166 0.63 2.13 -20.19
CA ARG A 166 0.96 0.87 -20.91
C ARG A 166 -0.24 -0.05 -21.05
N HIS A 167 -1.39 0.32 -20.48
CA HIS A 167 -2.58 -0.53 -20.43
C HIS A 167 -3.78 0.18 -21.04
N GLN A 168 -4.58 -0.59 -21.78
CA GLN A 168 -5.90 -0.19 -22.26
C GLN A 168 -6.97 -1.01 -21.56
N PRO A 169 -8.18 -0.45 -21.30
CA PRO A 169 -9.27 -1.21 -20.70
C PRO A 169 -9.55 -2.49 -21.47
N SER A 170 -9.51 -3.59 -20.77
CA SER A 170 -9.82 -4.90 -21.34
C SER A 170 -11.30 -5.00 -21.67
N GLN A 171 -11.62 -5.70 -22.75
CA GLN A 171 -12.99 -5.92 -23.21
C GLN A 171 -13.33 -7.42 -23.17
N HIS A 172 -14.55 -7.74 -22.89
CA HIS A 172 -15.06 -9.10 -22.96
C HIS A 172 -16.47 -9.13 -23.51
N TYR A 173 -16.83 -10.26 -24.10
CA TYR A 173 -18.22 -10.49 -24.50
C TYR A 173 -19.05 -10.83 -23.28
N GLN A 174 -20.05 -10.01 -23.01
CA GLN A 174 -21.05 -10.25 -21.97
C GLN A 174 -22.37 -10.64 -22.65
N THR A 175 -22.89 -11.79 -22.29
CA THR A 175 -24.16 -12.26 -22.78
C THR A 175 -25.25 -11.81 -21.82
N THR A 176 -26.17 -10.99 -22.31
CA THR A 176 -27.34 -10.50 -21.59
C THR A 176 -28.62 -11.01 -22.23
N VAL A 177 -29.63 -11.30 -21.42
CA VAL A 177 -30.98 -11.61 -21.92
C VAL A 177 -31.80 -10.35 -21.81
N GLU A 178 -32.25 -9.87 -22.96
CA GLU A 178 -32.99 -8.61 -23.06
C GLU A 178 -34.33 -8.84 -23.73
N ASN A 179 -35.36 -8.08 -23.31
CA ASN A 179 -36.69 -8.08 -23.90
C ASN A 179 -36.88 -6.76 -24.65
N GLN A 180 -36.69 -6.81 -25.98
CA GLN A 180 -36.63 -5.63 -26.84
C GLN A 180 -37.65 -5.74 -27.99
N ALA A 181 -37.97 -4.59 -28.62
CA ALA A 181 -38.86 -4.53 -29.80
C ALA A 181 -38.23 -5.06 -31.08
N SER A 182 -36.90 -5.21 -31.09
CA SER A 182 -36.13 -5.78 -32.24
C SER A 182 -35.48 -7.09 -31.84
N LEU A 183 -35.47 -8.07 -32.72
CA LEU A 183 -34.75 -9.32 -32.52
C LEU A 183 -33.27 -9.07 -32.75
N GLN A 184 -32.46 -9.23 -31.68
CA GLN A 184 -31.02 -9.16 -31.72
C GLN A 184 -30.41 -10.42 -31.08
N GLY A 185 -29.47 -11.07 -31.74
CA GLY A 185 -28.84 -12.27 -31.21
C GLY A 185 -29.73 -13.53 -31.27
N LYS A 186 -29.70 -14.35 -30.21
CA LYS A 186 -30.38 -15.65 -30.16
C LYS A 186 -31.71 -15.54 -29.42
N LEU A 187 -32.83 -15.88 -30.12
CA LEU A 187 -34.17 -15.89 -29.50
C LEU A 187 -34.23 -16.97 -28.40
N ARG A 188 -34.71 -16.60 -27.23
CA ARG A 188 -34.98 -17.49 -26.10
C ARG A 188 -36.43 -17.92 -26.12
N ILE A 189 -36.72 -18.99 -26.88
CA ILE A 189 -38.10 -19.42 -27.18
C ILE A 189 -38.93 -19.66 -25.91
N LYS A 190 -38.35 -20.30 -24.91
CA LYS A 190 -39.06 -20.63 -23.66
C LYS A 190 -39.49 -19.37 -22.92
N GLU A 191 -38.58 -18.41 -22.78
CA GLU A 191 -38.80 -17.12 -22.12
C GLU A 191 -39.75 -16.25 -22.98
N GLN A 192 -39.60 -16.28 -24.31
CA GLN A 192 -40.47 -15.59 -25.25
C GLN A 192 -41.94 -15.98 -25.10
N LEU A 193 -42.22 -17.29 -25.05
CA LEU A 193 -43.60 -17.80 -24.88
C LEU A 193 -44.14 -17.47 -23.49
N ARG A 194 -43.33 -17.43 -22.47
CA ARG A 194 -43.75 -17.12 -21.12
C ARG A 194 -44.02 -15.62 -20.93
N ASP A 195 -43.11 -14.78 -21.39
CA ASP A 195 -43.09 -13.36 -21.04
C ASP A 195 -43.72 -12.46 -22.10
N ASN A 196 -43.76 -12.89 -23.38
CA ASN A 196 -44.26 -12.11 -24.50
C ASN A 196 -45.49 -12.75 -25.23
N SER A 197 -46.18 -13.69 -24.61
CA SER A 197 -47.37 -14.29 -25.20
C SER A 197 -48.46 -13.24 -25.56
N HIS A 198 -48.51 -12.13 -24.81
CA HIS A 198 -49.44 -11.02 -25.04
C HIS A 198 -48.81 -9.81 -25.73
N GLN A 199 -47.50 -9.87 -26.03
CA GLN A 199 -46.75 -8.79 -26.64
C GLN A 199 -45.88 -9.30 -27.83
N PRO A 200 -46.52 -9.68 -28.95
CA PRO A 200 -45.82 -10.32 -30.08
C PRO A 200 -44.79 -9.43 -30.78
N HIS A 201 -44.80 -8.12 -30.47
CA HIS A 201 -43.84 -7.14 -30.99
C HIS A 201 -42.56 -7.06 -30.17
N LYS A 202 -42.43 -7.82 -29.07
CA LYS A 202 -41.24 -7.88 -28.25
C LYS A 202 -40.57 -9.25 -28.35
N PHE A 203 -39.26 -9.28 -28.29
CA PHE A 203 -38.45 -10.48 -28.40
C PHE A 203 -37.51 -10.63 -27.20
N VAL A 204 -37.63 -11.77 -26.49
CA VAL A 204 -36.66 -12.13 -25.46
C VAL A 204 -35.45 -12.77 -26.15
N SER A 205 -34.38 -12.05 -26.25
CA SER A 205 -33.20 -12.48 -26.99
C SER A 205 -31.96 -12.44 -26.12
N GLU A 206 -31.07 -13.39 -26.37
CA GLU A 206 -29.75 -13.47 -25.79
C GLU A 206 -28.77 -12.72 -26.72
N VAL A 207 -28.27 -11.58 -26.23
CA VAL A 207 -27.38 -10.69 -26.99
C VAL A 207 -26.01 -10.72 -26.37
N SER A 208 -24.98 -10.95 -27.18
CA SER A 208 -23.58 -10.86 -26.76
C SER A 208 -23.03 -9.49 -27.12
N THR A 209 -22.85 -8.64 -26.13
CA THR A 209 -22.28 -7.30 -26.31
C THR A 209 -20.85 -7.23 -25.79
N LEU A 210 -20.02 -6.45 -26.46
CA LEU A 210 -18.68 -6.19 -26.02
C LEU A 210 -18.70 -5.18 -24.88
N SER A 211 -18.32 -5.61 -23.69
CA SER A 211 -18.38 -4.80 -22.46
C SER A 211 -16.99 -4.53 -21.90
N THR A 212 -16.76 -3.31 -21.42
CA THR A 212 -15.58 -2.90 -20.66
C THR A 212 -15.76 -3.02 -19.15
N GLN A 213 -16.94 -3.48 -18.68
CA GLN A 213 -17.31 -3.55 -17.26
C GLN A 213 -16.73 -4.77 -16.54
N MET A 214 -15.47 -5.11 -16.84
CA MET A 214 -14.76 -6.17 -16.13
C MET A 214 -14.37 -5.76 -14.72
N LEU A 215 -14.30 -6.71 -13.80
CA LEU A 215 -13.84 -6.46 -12.42
C LEU A 215 -12.44 -5.84 -12.37
N SER A 216 -11.52 -6.29 -13.23
CA SER A 216 -10.19 -5.70 -13.34
C SER A 216 -10.23 -4.22 -13.71
N ASN A 217 -11.05 -3.85 -14.71
CA ASN A 217 -11.19 -2.46 -15.12
C ASN A 217 -11.85 -1.61 -14.03
N ARG A 218 -12.85 -2.15 -13.33
CA ARG A 218 -13.55 -1.46 -12.25
C ARG A 218 -12.65 -1.19 -11.06
N LEU A 219 -11.77 -2.14 -10.68
CA LEU A 219 -10.75 -1.96 -9.65
C LEU A 219 -9.75 -0.86 -10.05
N ILE A 220 -9.23 -0.89 -11.28
CA ILE A 220 -8.29 0.12 -11.78
C ILE A 220 -8.99 1.50 -11.83
N LYS A 221 -10.26 1.56 -12.26
CA LYS A 221 -11.04 2.81 -12.27
C LYS A 221 -11.20 3.40 -10.86
N SER A 222 -11.47 2.55 -9.87
CA SER A 222 -11.60 2.98 -8.47
C SER A 222 -10.28 3.52 -7.92
N ALA A 223 -9.15 2.88 -8.25
CA ALA A 223 -7.82 3.39 -7.90
C ALA A 223 -7.51 4.73 -8.61
N LEU A 224 -7.92 4.87 -9.89
CA LEU A 224 -7.77 6.13 -10.62
C LEU A 224 -8.57 7.27 -9.95
N GLN A 225 -9.79 7.00 -9.48
CA GLN A 225 -10.57 7.96 -8.71
C GLN A 225 -9.93 8.32 -7.36
N LEU A 226 -9.28 7.36 -6.72
CA LEU A 226 -8.57 7.58 -5.46
C LEU A 226 -7.40 8.54 -5.64
N VAL A 227 -6.62 8.41 -6.72
CA VAL A 227 -5.46 9.28 -7.00
C VAL A 227 -5.83 10.56 -7.77
N GLU A 228 -7.07 10.68 -8.25
CA GLU A 228 -7.57 11.85 -8.99
C GLU A 228 -7.25 13.20 -8.33
N PRO A 229 -7.40 13.36 -6.98
CA PRO A 229 -7.10 14.63 -6.33
C PRO A 229 -5.62 15.05 -6.39
N LEU A 230 -4.73 14.13 -6.74
CA LEU A 230 -3.30 14.40 -6.96
C LEU A 230 -2.98 14.77 -8.41
N LEU A 231 -3.92 14.52 -9.34
CA LEU A 231 -3.72 14.82 -10.76
C LEU A 231 -3.80 16.32 -11.01
N THR A 232 -2.87 16.82 -11.79
CA THR A 232 -2.94 18.20 -12.31
C THR A 232 -3.95 18.29 -13.46
N ALA A 233 -4.64 19.41 -13.58
CA ALA A 233 -5.69 19.62 -14.59
C ALA A 233 -5.29 19.25 -16.03
N PRO A 234 -4.04 19.48 -16.53
CA PRO A 234 -3.64 19.12 -17.89
C PRO A 234 -3.55 17.61 -18.14
N LEU A 235 -3.35 16.79 -17.10
CA LEU A 235 -3.21 15.33 -17.22
C LEU A 235 -4.54 14.58 -17.12
N LEU A 236 -5.53 15.16 -16.46
CA LEU A 236 -6.86 14.58 -16.24
C LEU A 236 -7.56 14.09 -17.50
N PRO A 237 -7.74 14.90 -18.59
CA PRO A 237 -8.50 14.46 -19.75
C PRO A 237 -7.89 13.25 -20.47
N LYS A 238 -6.56 13.16 -20.53
CA LYS A 238 -5.84 12.08 -21.21
C LYS A 238 -6.15 10.71 -20.59
N TYR A 239 -6.14 10.62 -19.28
CA TYR A 239 -6.38 9.35 -18.57
C TYR A 239 -7.86 9.04 -18.42
N TRP A 240 -8.70 10.07 -18.20
CA TRP A 240 -10.15 9.88 -18.01
C TRP A 240 -10.89 9.42 -19.25
N LEU A 241 -10.47 9.82 -20.44
CA LEU A 241 -11.21 9.54 -21.68
C LEU A 241 -11.43 8.04 -21.88
N ALA A 242 -10.39 7.23 -21.77
CA ALA A 242 -10.45 5.78 -21.95
C ALA A 242 -11.22 5.06 -20.82
N TRP A 243 -11.30 5.66 -19.63
CA TRP A 243 -11.88 5.05 -18.44
C TRP A 243 -13.24 5.64 -18.06
N ARG A 244 -13.78 6.59 -18.86
CA ARG A 244 -15.01 7.33 -18.55
C ARG A 244 -16.24 6.44 -18.45
N SER A 245 -16.39 5.48 -19.35
CA SER A 245 -17.54 4.57 -19.42
C SER A 245 -17.50 3.45 -18.38
N ILE A 246 -16.37 3.28 -17.68
CA ILE A 246 -16.19 2.21 -16.73
C ILE A 246 -16.69 2.66 -15.36
N MET A 247 -17.54 1.82 -14.74
CA MET A 247 -18.06 2.06 -13.39
C MET A 247 -16.96 1.75 -12.35
N ALA A 248 -16.83 2.59 -11.34
CA ALA A 248 -16.03 2.28 -10.17
C ALA A 248 -16.71 1.23 -9.29
N LEU A 249 -16.00 0.71 -8.30
CA LEU A 249 -16.55 -0.17 -7.29
C LEU A 249 -17.59 0.57 -6.44
N SER A 250 -18.66 -0.11 -6.09
CA SER A 250 -19.64 0.39 -5.13
C SER A 250 -19.11 0.27 -3.70
N PRO A 251 -19.67 1.01 -2.73
CA PRO A 251 -19.24 0.93 -1.33
C PRO A 251 -19.30 -0.48 -0.72
N HIS A 252 -20.29 -1.28 -1.09
CA HIS A 252 -20.38 -2.67 -0.65
C HIS A 252 -19.27 -3.55 -1.20
N GLU A 253 -18.85 -3.31 -2.43
CA GLU A 253 -17.79 -4.06 -3.08
C GLU A 253 -16.42 -3.79 -2.42
N TYR A 254 -16.21 -2.61 -1.84
CA TYR A 254 -14.99 -2.33 -1.07
C TYR A 254 -14.82 -3.24 0.15
N GLN A 255 -15.89 -3.73 0.75
CA GLN A 255 -15.81 -4.68 1.87
C GLN A 255 -15.31 -6.06 1.43
N GLN A 256 -15.46 -6.39 0.15
CA GLN A 256 -15.06 -7.67 -0.44
C GLN A 256 -13.85 -7.54 -1.39
N LEU A 257 -13.01 -6.53 -1.18
CA LEU A 257 -11.93 -6.17 -2.08
C LEU A 257 -10.99 -7.34 -2.39
N ASP A 258 -10.66 -8.17 -1.40
CA ASP A 258 -9.77 -9.33 -1.55
C ASP A 258 -10.36 -10.38 -2.49
N SER A 259 -11.64 -10.71 -2.33
CA SER A 259 -12.32 -11.69 -3.19
C SER A 259 -12.53 -11.18 -4.62
N LEU A 260 -12.82 -9.87 -4.77
CA LEU A 260 -12.94 -9.23 -6.08
C LEU A 260 -11.59 -9.19 -6.81
N TYR A 261 -10.50 -8.94 -6.10
CA TYR A 261 -9.16 -8.98 -6.69
C TYR A 261 -8.80 -10.37 -7.21
N ILE A 262 -9.05 -11.43 -6.43
CA ILE A 262 -8.82 -12.82 -6.86
C ILE A 262 -9.64 -13.14 -8.11
N SER A 263 -10.93 -12.78 -8.12
CA SER A 263 -11.82 -12.98 -9.25
C SER A 263 -11.38 -12.19 -10.49
N ALA A 264 -10.94 -10.93 -10.31
CA ALA A 264 -10.42 -10.09 -11.38
C ALA A 264 -9.12 -10.67 -11.97
N LYS A 265 -8.21 -11.18 -11.13
CA LYS A 265 -6.96 -11.83 -11.56
C LYS A 265 -7.26 -13.10 -12.38
N GLN A 266 -8.23 -13.89 -11.94
CA GLN A 266 -8.67 -15.08 -12.65
C GLN A 266 -9.29 -14.75 -14.01
N GLN A 267 -10.23 -13.79 -14.06
CA GLN A 267 -10.83 -13.31 -15.32
C GLN A 267 -9.76 -12.81 -16.31
N LEU A 268 -8.78 -12.05 -15.81
CA LEU A 268 -7.69 -11.51 -16.62
C LEU A 268 -6.78 -12.63 -17.18
N SER A 269 -6.56 -13.70 -16.42
CA SER A 269 -5.74 -14.84 -16.85
C SER A 269 -6.39 -15.65 -17.99
N GLN A 270 -7.73 -15.65 -18.06
CA GLN A 270 -8.51 -16.37 -19.07
C GLN A 270 -8.67 -15.59 -20.38
N GLN A 271 -8.24 -14.31 -20.41
CA GLN A 271 -8.38 -13.51 -21.63
C GLN A 271 -7.39 -13.92 -22.73
N PRO A 272 -7.81 -13.94 -23.99
CA PRO A 272 -6.96 -14.23 -25.12
C PRO A 272 -6.09 -13.02 -25.52
N VAL A 273 -5.27 -12.54 -24.58
CA VAL A 273 -4.35 -11.41 -24.80
C VAL A 273 -2.89 -11.89 -24.81
N GLY A 274 -2.03 -11.17 -25.50
CA GLY A 274 -0.61 -11.47 -25.56
C GLY A 274 0.06 -11.46 -24.18
N ARG A 275 1.14 -12.24 -24.01
CA ARG A 275 1.83 -12.40 -22.72
C ARG A 275 2.26 -11.08 -22.10
N GLN A 276 2.83 -10.18 -22.90
CA GLN A 276 3.29 -8.86 -22.44
C GLN A 276 2.13 -7.98 -21.94
N GLN A 277 1.03 -7.94 -22.71
CA GLN A 277 -0.15 -7.16 -22.33
C GLN A 277 -0.82 -7.73 -21.08
N ARG A 278 -0.89 -9.06 -20.95
CA ARG A 278 -1.40 -9.72 -19.75
C ARG A 278 -0.58 -9.37 -18.52
N GLN A 279 0.75 -9.40 -18.63
CA GLN A 279 1.65 -9.03 -17.56
C GLN A 279 1.48 -7.57 -17.14
N ALA A 280 1.42 -6.63 -18.10
CA ALA A 280 1.17 -5.22 -17.81
C ALA A 280 -0.18 -4.99 -17.12
N SER A 281 -1.23 -5.69 -17.56
CA SER A 281 -2.55 -5.62 -16.93
C SER A 281 -2.55 -6.18 -15.51
N GLN A 282 -1.83 -7.27 -15.26
CA GLN A 282 -1.70 -7.86 -13.92
C GLN A 282 -0.93 -6.93 -12.98
N GLN A 283 0.14 -6.31 -13.44
CA GLN A 283 0.91 -5.33 -12.68
C GLN A 283 0.06 -4.12 -12.28
N LEU A 284 -0.66 -3.54 -13.23
CA LEU A 284 -1.54 -2.41 -12.97
C LEU A 284 -2.68 -2.79 -12.00
N LEU A 285 -3.33 -3.94 -12.21
CA LEU A 285 -4.37 -4.45 -11.34
C LEU A 285 -3.86 -4.67 -9.90
N ALA A 286 -2.67 -5.24 -9.76
CA ALA A 286 -2.07 -5.50 -8.47
C ALA A 286 -1.72 -4.19 -7.73
N PHE A 287 -1.20 -3.19 -8.44
CA PHE A 287 -0.90 -1.89 -7.84
C PHE A 287 -2.19 -1.10 -7.49
N ALA A 288 -3.21 -1.16 -8.34
CA ALA A 288 -4.52 -0.60 -8.06
C ALA A 288 -5.15 -1.22 -6.79
N TYR A 289 -5.10 -2.54 -6.68
CA TYR A 289 -5.58 -3.25 -5.49
C TYR A 289 -4.81 -2.83 -4.24
N TRP A 290 -3.47 -2.71 -4.32
CA TRP A 290 -2.65 -2.26 -3.20
C TRP A 290 -3.04 -0.86 -2.72
N LEU A 291 -3.24 0.10 -3.62
CA LEU A 291 -3.71 1.45 -3.29
C LEU A 291 -5.08 1.42 -2.58
N LEU A 292 -6.04 0.69 -3.13
CA LEU A 292 -7.38 0.58 -2.56
C LEU A 292 -7.38 -0.10 -1.18
N LYS A 293 -6.58 -1.15 -1.01
CA LYS A 293 -6.45 -1.86 0.26
C LYS A 293 -5.80 -1.01 1.33
N THR A 294 -4.74 -0.27 0.99
CA THR A 294 -4.07 0.65 1.91
C THR A 294 -5.02 1.76 2.35
N GLN A 295 -5.80 2.33 1.43
CA GLN A 295 -6.86 3.29 1.75
C GLN A 295 -7.91 2.69 2.68
N ALA A 296 -8.42 1.50 2.37
CA ALA A 296 -9.46 0.83 3.16
C ALA A 296 -8.97 0.45 4.58
N ALA A 297 -7.72 0.02 4.72
CA ALA A 297 -7.14 -0.31 6.01
C ALA A 297 -6.98 0.90 6.95
N THR A 298 -6.91 2.10 6.38
CA THR A 298 -6.71 3.35 7.13
C THR A 298 -8.03 4.00 7.55
N MET A 299 -9.14 3.67 6.86
CA MET A 299 -10.44 4.28 7.14
C MET A 299 -11.11 3.65 8.35
N PRO A 300 -11.66 4.45 9.28
CA PRO A 300 -12.55 3.94 10.32
C PRO A 300 -13.79 3.30 9.64
N THR A 301 -14.25 2.19 10.20
CA THR A 301 -15.24 1.26 9.62
C THR A 301 -16.59 1.91 9.20
N GLY A 302 -16.82 3.18 9.52
CA GLY A 302 -18.04 3.93 9.19
C GLY A 302 -17.93 4.90 8.00
N ASN A 303 -16.74 5.26 7.52
CA ASN A 303 -16.54 6.41 6.64
C ASN A 303 -16.23 6.09 5.15
N ILE A 304 -16.31 4.85 4.74
CA ILE A 304 -15.94 4.44 3.35
C ILE A 304 -16.90 5.01 2.27
N ILE A 305 -17.99 5.70 2.65
CA ILE A 305 -19.17 5.80 1.76
C ILE A 305 -19.47 7.21 1.22
N SER A 306 -18.76 8.27 1.62
CA SER A 306 -19.30 9.63 1.38
C SER A 306 -18.67 10.45 0.24
N SER A 307 -17.85 9.87 -0.65
CA SER A 307 -17.16 10.66 -1.68
C SER A 307 -17.99 11.11 -2.89
N HIS A 308 -19.29 10.75 -2.95
CA HIS A 308 -20.14 11.01 -4.13
C HIS A 308 -21.43 11.81 -3.87
N GLN A 309 -21.58 12.50 -2.73
CA GLN A 309 -22.73 13.40 -2.61
C GLN A 309 -22.41 14.82 -3.07
N LYS A 310 -23.23 15.22 -4.06
CA LYS A 310 -23.26 16.45 -4.82
C LYS A 310 -23.18 17.71 -3.95
N SER A 311 -22.43 18.66 -4.48
CA SER A 311 -22.48 20.10 -4.17
C SER A 311 -23.93 20.63 -4.02
N GLY A 312 -24.28 21.09 -2.85
CA GLY A 312 -25.49 21.85 -2.58
C GLY A 312 -25.54 22.29 -1.13
N HIS A 313 -25.31 23.59 -0.92
CA HIS A 313 -25.35 24.36 0.31
C HIS A 313 -24.07 24.43 1.15
N GLN A 314 -23.40 25.59 0.99
CA GLN A 314 -22.44 26.15 1.92
C GLN A 314 -23.12 26.38 3.27
N SER A 315 -22.69 25.68 4.29
CA SER A 315 -22.83 26.09 5.69
C SER A 315 -21.70 25.42 6.48
N ASP A 316 -20.94 26.17 7.21
CA ASP A 316 -19.92 25.98 8.25
C ASP A 316 -19.65 24.56 8.81
N LEU A 317 -19.28 23.59 7.97
CA LEU A 317 -18.98 22.21 8.36
C LEU A 317 -17.58 21.77 7.91
N SER A 318 -16.57 22.59 8.18
CA SER A 318 -15.16 22.22 7.91
C SER A 318 -14.69 20.97 8.66
N HIS A 319 -15.42 20.54 9.70
CA HIS A 319 -15.07 19.36 10.50
C HIS A 319 -15.57 18.03 9.92
N SER A 320 -16.51 18.03 8.99
CA SER A 320 -17.11 16.81 8.44
C SER A 320 -16.76 16.52 6.98
N ALA A 321 -15.74 17.19 6.42
CA ALA A 321 -15.28 16.88 5.08
C ALA A 321 -14.76 15.43 5.00
N PRO A 322 -15.19 14.63 3.99
CA PRO A 322 -14.76 13.24 3.87
C PRO A 322 -13.26 13.14 3.54
N ILE A 323 -12.63 12.08 4.03
CA ILE A 323 -11.24 11.76 3.70
C ILE A 323 -11.18 11.37 2.21
N ARG A 324 -10.46 12.16 1.42
CA ARG A 324 -10.30 11.91 -0.03
C ARG A 324 -9.18 10.93 -0.33
N LEU A 325 -8.03 11.11 0.32
CA LEU A 325 -6.86 10.26 0.16
C LEU A 325 -6.15 10.10 1.50
N CYS A 326 -5.94 8.87 1.92
CA CYS A 326 -5.22 8.53 3.13
C CYS A 326 -4.51 7.18 2.94
N LEU A 327 -3.25 7.23 2.55
CA LEU A 327 -2.42 6.05 2.31
C LEU A 327 -1.38 5.97 3.43
N LEU A 328 -1.64 5.16 4.44
CA LEU A 328 -0.78 5.01 5.61
C LEU A 328 -0.34 3.57 5.77
N LEU A 329 0.94 3.38 5.99
CA LEU A 329 1.58 2.10 6.22
C LEU A 329 2.19 2.07 7.61
N ASN A 330 1.98 0.98 8.35
CA ASN A 330 2.64 0.78 9.63
C ASN A 330 4.15 0.58 9.40
N MET A 331 4.95 1.50 9.91
CA MET A 331 6.39 1.50 9.67
C MET A 331 7.11 0.31 10.29
N ASN A 332 6.69 -0.14 11.48
CA ASN A 332 7.30 -1.29 12.12
C ASN A 332 7.15 -2.54 11.25
N LEU A 333 5.93 -2.77 10.74
CA LEU A 333 5.63 -3.91 9.88
C LEU A 333 6.31 -3.79 8.51
N ALA A 334 6.33 -2.60 7.92
CA ALA A 334 6.99 -2.35 6.64
C ALA A 334 8.50 -2.60 6.73
N PHE A 335 9.13 -2.10 7.80
CA PHE A 335 10.56 -2.30 8.04
C PHE A 335 10.91 -3.76 8.31
N GLU A 336 10.16 -4.45 9.18
CA GLU A 336 10.34 -5.88 9.47
C GLU A 336 10.34 -6.70 8.17
N GLN A 337 9.36 -6.47 7.31
CA GLN A 337 9.22 -7.21 6.06
C GLN A 337 10.30 -6.85 5.04
N TRP A 338 10.62 -5.57 4.88
CA TRP A 338 11.68 -5.13 3.99
C TRP A 338 13.05 -5.66 4.41
N ALA A 339 13.36 -5.59 5.70
CA ALA A 339 14.62 -6.09 6.23
C ALA A 339 14.71 -7.62 6.12
N SER A 340 13.61 -8.34 6.43
CA SER A 340 13.55 -9.79 6.24
C SER A 340 13.81 -10.19 4.80
N LEU A 341 13.20 -9.50 3.82
CA LEU A 341 13.43 -9.75 2.39
C LEU A 341 14.88 -9.46 2.01
N SER A 342 15.43 -8.33 2.45
CA SER A 342 16.78 -7.91 2.09
C SER A 342 17.83 -8.90 2.65
N ILE A 343 17.64 -9.34 3.89
CA ILE A 343 18.50 -10.32 4.54
C ILE A 343 18.38 -11.69 3.86
N ALA A 344 17.17 -12.14 3.60
CA ALA A 344 16.93 -13.43 2.94
C ALA A 344 17.53 -13.47 1.53
N ASN A 345 17.40 -12.38 0.76
CA ASN A 345 18.01 -12.27 -0.56
C ASN A 345 19.53 -12.30 -0.49
N TYR A 346 20.13 -11.67 0.53
CA TYR A 346 21.57 -11.73 0.75
C TYR A 346 22.05 -13.17 1.00
N PHE A 347 21.36 -13.92 1.87
CA PHE A 347 21.68 -15.33 2.12
C PHE A 347 21.42 -16.23 0.91
N ALA A 348 20.36 -15.97 0.14
CA ALA A 348 20.05 -16.74 -1.06
C ALA A 348 21.08 -16.57 -2.18
N GLN A 349 21.78 -15.43 -2.23
CA GLN A 349 22.85 -15.18 -3.19
C GLN A 349 24.22 -15.76 -2.76
N SER A 350 24.34 -16.21 -1.50
CA SER A 350 25.57 -16.85 -1.03
C SER A 350 25.74 -18.24 -1.61
N GLN A 351 26.98 -18.70 -1.76
CA GLN A 351 27.30 -20.04 -2.30
C GLN A 351 26.93 -21.19 -1.35
N ASP A 352 26.61 -20.89 -0.11
CA ASP A 352 26.31 -21.84 0.95
C ASP A 352 24.81 -22.13 1.05
N HIS A 353 24.19 -22.86 0.24
CA HIS A 353 22.79 -23.33 0.23
C HIS A 353 21.96 -23.00 1.50
N TYR A 354 21.67 -21.70 1.71
CA TYR A 354 20.82 -21.23 2.79
C TYR A 354 19.35 -21.22 2.38
N LEU A 355 18.49 -21.60 3.32
CA LEU A 355 17.03 -21.61 3.16
C LEU A 355 16.40 -20.66 4.18
N PRO A 356 15.95 -19.46 3.77
CA PRO A 356 15.25 -18.54 4.65
C PRO A 356 13.80 -18.98 4.85
N LEU A 357 13.33 -18.98 6.11
CA LEU A 357 11.94 -19.21 6.49
C LEU A 357 11.41 -17.99 7.25
N TYR A 358 10.37 -17.38 6.71
CA TYR A 358 9.76 -16.18 7.28
C TYR A 358 8.70 -16.53 8.31
N GLN A 359 8.74 -15.88 9.48
CA GLN A 359 7.75 -16.00 10.56
C GLN A 359 7.36 -17.46 10.86
N ALA A 360 8.33 -18.37 10.80
CA ALA A 360 8.11 -19.78 11.06
C ALA A 360 7.81 -19.99 12.55
N GLN A 361 6.73 -20.70 12.84
CA GLN A 361 6.43 -21.07 14.22
C GLN A 361 7.35 -22.21 14.65
N HIS A 362 8.16 -21.97 15.68
CA HIS A 362 9.00 -22.98 16.29
C HIS A 362 8.50 -23.30 17.70
N VAL A 363 8.31 -24.60 17.98
CA VAL A 363 7.89 -25.06 19.30
C VAL A 363 9.11 -25.14 20.19
N TRP A 364 9.16 -24.28 21.22
CA TRP A 364 10.28 -24.21 22.15
C TRP A 364 10.12 -25.15 23.35
N LEU A 365 8.91 -25.24 23.89
CA LEU A 365 8.63 -26.09 25.03
C LEU A 365 7.46 -27.01 24.73
N LYS A 366 7.66 -28.32 25.00
CA LYS A 366 6.60 -29.34 24.93
C LYS A 366 6.37 -29.92 26.33
N ASP A 367 5.14 -30.29 26.63
CA ASP A 367 4.83 -31.05 27.84
C ASP A 367 5.23 -32.53 27.71
N HIS A 368 4.97 -33.28 28.79
CA HIS A 368 5.25 -34.71 28.82
C HIS A 368 4.43 -35.56 27.83
N LEU A 369 3.38 -34.99 27.25
CA LEU A 369 2.54 -35.59 26.22
C LEU A 369 2.96 -35.16 24.80
N GLY A 370 4.01 -34.33 24.67
CA GLY A 370 4.49 -33.82 23.38
C GLY A 370 3.70 -32.63 22.85
N GLN A 371 2.74 -32.09 23.62
CA GLN A 371 1.97 -30.91 23.18
C GLN A 371 2.79 -29.63 23.36
N ALA A 372 2.68 -28.75 22.38
CA ALA A 372 3.38 -27.46 22.41
C ALA A 372 2.83 -26.56 23.52
N GLN A 373 3.66 -26.22 24.52
CA GLN A 373 3.33 -25.30 25.61
C GLN A 373 3.82 -23.90 25.33
N LEU A 374 4.96 -23.76 24.68
CA LEU A 374 5.50 -22.48 24.28
C LEU A 374 6.03 -22.56 22.85
N SER A 375 5.56 -21.62 22.03
CA SER A 375 6.05 -21.49 20.66
C SER A 375 6.63 -20.09 20.45
N MET A 376 7.73 -20.01 19.73
CA MET A 376 8.36 -18.79 19.31
C MET A 376 8.12 -18.56 17.82
N ARG A 377 8.03 -17.30 17.43
CA ARG A 377 7.84 -16.90 16.04
C ARG A 377 8.79 -15.75 15.69
N PRO A 378 10.08 -16.07 15.46
CA PRO A 378 11.03 -15.08 15.01
C PRO A 378 10.66 -14.57 13.61
N ASP A 379 11.11 -13.36 13.27
CA ASP A 379 10.80 -12.74 11.99
C ASP A 379 11.41 -13.52 10.83
N LEU A 380 12.64 -14.02 11.01
CA LEU A 380 13.36 -14.78 9.99
C LEU A 380 14.24 -15.86 10.63
N LEU A 381 14.11 -17.09 10.12
CA LEU A 381 15.00 -18.22 10.40
C LEU A 381 15.82 -18.55 9.15
N ILE A 382 17.12 -18.72 9.30
CA ILE A 382 18.00 -19.14 8.21
C ILE A 382 18.48 -20.56 8.50
N TYR A 383 18.12 -21.49 7.63
CA TYR A 383 18.59 -22.88 7.66
C TYR A 383 19.76 -23.04 6.69
N ARG A 384 20.75 -23.83 7.08
CA ARG A 384 21.86 -24.23 6.23
C ARG A 384 21.76 -25.73 5.93
N GLN A 385 21.86 -26.11 4.66
CA GLN A 385 22.01 -27.51 4.27
C GLN A 385 23.42 -27.98 4.58
N ALA A 386 23.55 -29.12 5.27
CA ALA A 386 24.86 -29.74 5.45
C ALA A 386 25.36 -30.22 4.09
N SER A 387 26.48 -29.69 3.63
CA SER A 387 27.19 -30.23 2.47
C SER A 387 27.76 -31.60 2.84
N GLU A 388 27.44 -32.62 2.05
CA GLU A 388 28.08 -33.95 2.15
C GLU A 388 29.56 -33.87 1.75
N GLN A 389 30.39 -33.28 2.58
CA GLN A 389 31.83 -33.38 2.47
C GLN A 389 32.39 -34.12 3.69
N GLY A 390 32.65 -35.40 3.48
CA GLY A 390 33.56 -36.18 4.34
C GLY A 390 32.93 -37.31 5.14
N GLY A 391 33.11 -38.52 4.66
CA GLY A 391 33.14 -39.72 5.51
C GLY A 391 31.94 -40.65 5.42
N ALA A 392 32.18 -41.77 4.83
CA ALA A 392 31.30 -42.94 4.74
C ALA A 392 30.57 -43.24 6.05
N SER A 393 29.25 -43.10 6.04
CA SER A 393 28.36 -43.84 6.93
C SER A 393 27.09 -44.18 6.15
N ARG A 394 26.95 -45.47 5.91
CA ARG A 394 25.74 -46.09 5.33
C ARG A 394 24.56 -45.84 6.28
N SER A 395 23.63 -45.02 5.91
CA SER A 395 22.23 -45.16 6.33
C SER A 395 21.33 -44.62 5.23
N ASN A 396 20.46 -45.53 4.74
CA ASN A 396 19.45 -45.30 3.73
C ASN A 396 18.35 -44.36 4.30
N GLU A 397 18.55 -43.06 4.37
CA GLU A 397 17.45 -42.12 4.50
C GLU A 397 17.81 -40.85 3.70
N LYS A 398 17.04 -40.63 2.62
CA LYS A 398 17.09 -39.43 1.80
C LYS A 398 16.56 -38.26 2.61
N GLY A 399 17.41 -37.59 3.35
CA GLY A 399 17.12 -36.37 4.05
C GLY A 399 18.39 -35.55 4.23
N ALA A 400 18.59 -34.53 3.39
CA ALA A 400 19.62 -33.55 3.66
C ALA A 400 19.35 -32.95 5.07
N THR A 401 20.29 -33.15 6.00
CA THR A 401 20.17 -32.56 7.36
C THR A 401 20.30 -31.07 7.27
N CYS A 402 19.19 -30.36 7.43
CA CYS A 402 19.16 -28.92 7.58
C CYS A 402 19.23 -28.55 9.06
N TYR A 403 20.07 -27.60 9.43
CA TYR A 403 20.11 -27.04 10.78
C TYR A 403 19.87 -25.53 10.75
N CYS A 404 19.22 -25.00 11.79
CA CYS A 404 19.02 -23.57 11.93
C CYS A 404 20.38 -22.91 12.24
N SER A 405 20.82 -22.05 11.34
CA SER A 405 22.13 -21.37 11.48
C SER A 405 21.97 -19.97 12.11
N HIS A 406 20.84 -19.27 11.81
CA HIS A 406 20.60 -17.93 12.33
C HIS A 406 19.13 -17.76 12.69
N VAL A 407 18.89 -17.11 13.82
CA VAL A 407 17.59 -16.63 14.26
C VAL A 407 17.64 -15.11 14.27
N ILE A 408 16.73 -14.47 13.56
CA ILE A 408 16.74 -13.02 13.35
C ILE A 408 15.39 -12.45 13.75
N ASP A 409 15.43 -11.50 14.69
CA ASP A 409 14.28 -10.70 15.13
C ASP A 409 14.56 -9.22 14.79
N ILE A 410 13.64 -8.57 14.10
CA ILE A 410 13.86 -7.26 13.47
C ILE A 410 13.03 -6.21 14.20
N LYS A 411 13.68 -5.14 14.67
CA LYS A 411 13.03 -4.06 15.40
C LYS A 411 13.33 -2.70 14.77
N TRP A 412 12.27 -1.93 14.52
CA TRP A 412 12.39 -0.53 14.08
C TRP A 412 12.62 0.38 15.27
N LYS A 413 13.89 0.53 15.69
CA LYS A 413 14.31 1.38 16.81
C LYS A 413 15.46 2.28 16.43
N LEU A 414 15.46 3.49 16.97
CA LEU A 414 16.57 4.39 16.84
C LEU A 414 17.53 4.13 18.01
N LEU A 415 18.71 3.61 17.71
CA LEU A 415 19.75 3.36 18.69
C LEU A 415 20.92 4.32 18.44
N ALA A 416 21.14 5.27 19.33
CA ALA A 416 22.31 6.17 19.28
C ALA A 416 23.57 5.50 19.86
N LYS A 417 23.39 4.56 20.78
CA LYS A 417 24.44 3.80 21.45
C LYS A 417 23.94 2.43 21.91
N ALA A 418 24.84 1.50 22.15
CA ALA A 418 24.51 0.14 22.58
C ALA A 418 23.65 0.07 23.86
N GLY A 419 23.80 1.03 24.78
CA GLY A 419 22.98 1.09 26.00
C GLY A 419 21.52 1.49 25.77
N ASP A 420 21.12 1.84 24.55
CA ASP A 420 19.71 2.15 24.21
C ASP A 420 18.91 0.88 23.88
N ILE A 421 19.55 -0.29 23.85
CA ILE A 421 18.84 -1.58 23.70
C ILE A 421 18.07 -1.84 25.00
N SER A 422 16.75 -2.07 24.86
CA SER A 422 15.91 -2.34 26.03
C SER A 422 16.20 -3.75 26.59
N ALA A 423 16.10 -3.91 27.91
CA ALA A 423 16.19 -5.24 28.56
C ALA A 423 15.21 -6.24 27.95
N SER A 424 14.00 -5.79 27.60
CA SER A 424 12.99 -6.62 26.93
C SER A 424 13.49 -7.20 25.59
N ASP A 425 14.19 -6.39 24.76
CA ASP A 425 14.73 -6.87 23.49
C ASP A 425 15.87 -7.87 23.71
N ALA A 426 16.72 -7.59 24.72
CA ALA A 426 17.82 -8.50 25.09
C ALA A 426 17.29 -9.85 25.59
N TYR A 427 16.25 -9.84 26.43
CA TYR A 427 15.60 -11.09 26.89
C TYR A 427 14.94 -11.85 25.75
N GLN A 428 14.27 -11.16 24.82
CA GLN A 428 13.68 -11.80 23.65
C GLN A 428 14.74 -12.53 22.82
N LEU A 429 15.88 -11.87 22.53
CA LEU A 429 16.97 -12.48 21.79
C LEU A 429 17.65 -13.64 22.53
N SER A 430 17.74 -13.56 23.88
CA SER A 430 18.32 -14.64 24.68
C SER A 430 17.40 -15.88 24.80
N SER A 431 16.13 -15.76 24.47
CA SER A 431 15.16 -16.87 24.49
C SER A 431 15.06 -17.61 23.16
N TYR A 432 15.66 -17.10 22.08
CA TYR A 432 15.80 -17.78 20.80
C TYR A 432 17.02 -18.70 20.77
#